data_a5d902792368f6dcc632b32a2fe87fc8
#
_entry.id   a5d902792368f6dcc632b32a2fe87fc8
#
_cell.length_a   1.000
_cell.length_b   1.000
_cell.length_c   1.000
_cell.angle_alpha   90.00
_cell.angle_beta   90.00
_cell.angle_gamma   90.00
#
_symmetry.space_group_name_H-M   'P 1'
#
loop_
_entity.id
_entity.type
_entity.pdbx_description
1 polymer ?
#
loop_
_entity_poly.entity_id
_entity_poly.type
_entity_poly.pdbx_seq_one_letter_code
_entity_poly.pdbx_strand_id
1 'polypeptide(L)'
;AAQSHGIAAGLRHRIADVKMQLELARSMSYYASLKLNAPAKERRAAMARAKYQLGTSMRFVGQQAVQLHGGIGVTDEYIVSHYFKRLTQMELTFGDTLHHLGEVSSRMQDTAGVFA
;
A
#
# COMPACT_ATOMS: atom_id res chain seq x y z
N ALA A 1 24.52 18.79 -21.39
CA ALA A 1 24.39 19.31 -20.02
C ALA A 1 22.92 19.58 -19.68
N ALA A 2 22.17 20.27 -20.54
CA ALA A 2 20.76 20.58 -20.30
C ALA A 2 19.88 19.30 -20.26
N GLN A 3 20.17 18.31 -21.11
CA GLN A 3 19.48 17.03 -21.16
C GLN A 3 19.72 16.21 -19.89
N SER A 4 20.97 16.23 -19.39
CA SER A 4 21.31 15.53 -18.14
C SER A 4 20.53 16.09 -16.94
N HIS A 5 20.39 17.42 -16.87
CA HIS A 5 19.62 18.07 -15.82
C HIS A 5 18.14 17.71 -15.89
N GLY A 6 17.56 17.69 -17.09
CA GLY A 6 16.17 17.32 -17.30
C GLY A 6 15.87 15.89 -16.90
N ILE A 7 16.77 14.95 -17.28
CA ILE A 7 16.65 13.54 -16.93
C ILE A 7 16.76 13.33 -15.41
N ALA A 8 17.75 13.96 -14.77
CA ALA A 8 17.95 13.87 -13.34
C ALA A 8 16.77 14.46 -12.55
N ALA A 9 16.23 15.61 -13.00
CA ALA A 9 15.06 16.22 -12.38
C ALA A 9 13.81 15.32 -12.51
N GLY A 10 13.58 14.78 -13.71
CA GLY A 10 12.47 13.85 -13.94
C GLY A 10 12.58 12.61 -13.07
N LEU A 11 13.76 12.06 -12.91
CA LEU A 11 14.03 10.90 -12.07
C LEU A 11 13.76 11.21 -10.60
N ARG A 12 14.21 12.36 -10.10
CA ARG A 12 13.94 12.81 -8.74
C ARG A 12 12.45 12.96 -8.47
N HIS A 13 11.70 13.52 -9.42
CA HIS A 13 10.23 13.63 -9.30
C HIS A 13 9.57 12.27 -9.21
N ARG A 14 10.01 11.30 -10.01
CA ARG A 14 9.46 9.95 -9.99
C ARG A 14 9.75 9.24 -8.67
N ILE A 15 10.95 9.39 -8.13
CA ILE A 15 11.31 8.84 -6.82
C ILE A 15 10.49 9.52 -5.72
N ALA A 16 10.29 10.82 -5.77
CA ALA A 16 9.45 11.55 -4.83
C ALA A 16 8.00 11.05 -4.88
N ASP A 17 7.48 10.79 -6.08
CA ASP A 17 6.13 10.24 -6.25
C ASP A 17 6.02 8.83 -5.68
N VAL A 18 7.04 8.00 -5.84
CA VAL A 18 7.10 6.66 -5.24
C VAL A 18 7.08 6.75 -3.71
N LYS A 19 7.88 7.67 -3.13
CA LYS A 19 7.88 7.93 -1.68
C LYS A 19 6.52 8.39 -1.20
N MET A 20 5.88 9.28 -1.92
CA MET A 20 4.55 9.78 -1.60
C MET A 20 3.52 8.64 -1.58
N GLN A 21 3.56 7.74 -2.55
CA GLN A 21 2.68 6.59 -2.62
C GLN A 21 2.89 5.66 -1.42
N LEU A 22 4.13 5.44 -1.01
CA LEU A 22 4.44 4.66 0.18
C LEU A 22 3.85 5.30 1.44
N GLU A 23 3.99 6.61 1.59
CA GLU A 23 3.46 7.35 2.74
C GLU A 23 1.92 7.33 2.76
N LEU A 24 1.27 7.46 1.61
CA LEU A 24 -0.18 7.34 1.50
C LEU A 24 -0.66 5.95 1.92
N ALA A 25 -0.02 4.90 1.43
CA ALA A 25 -0.35 3.53 1.79
C ALA A 25 -0.16 3.29 3.29
N ARG A 26 0.93 3.80 3.86
CA ARG A 26 1.23 3.70 5.28
C ARG A 26 0.19 4.43 6.12
N SER A 27 -0.17 5.65 5.74
CA SER A 27 -1.16 6.46 6.46
C SER A 27 -2.54 5.80 6.43
N MET A 28 -2.95 5.26 5.30
CA MET A 28 -4.24 4.58 5.18
C MET A 28 -4.26 3.27 5.95
N SER A 29 -3.16 2.52 5.97
CA SER A 29 -3.03 1.31 6.76
C SER A 29 -3.10 1.62 8.27
N TYR A 30 -2.46 2.70 8.70
CA TYR A 30 -2.53 3.17 10.07
C TYR A 30 -3.95 3.59 10.44
N TYR A 31 -4.60 4.35 9.57
CA TYR A 31 -6.00 4.75 9.76
C TYR A 31 -6.91 3.54 9.93
N ALA A 32 -6.76 2.53 9.07
CA ALA A 32 -7.54 1.31 9.17
C ALA A 32 -7.27 0.57 10.49
N SER A 33 -6.02 0.55 10.95
CA SER A 33 -5.65 -0.05 12.23
C SER A 33 -6.36 0.62 13.42
N LEU A 34 -6.50 1.95 13.38
CA LEU A 34 -7.22 2.70 14.41
C LEU A 34 -8.72 2.39 14.41
N LYS A 35 -9.27 1.91 13.29
CA LYS A 35 -10.69 1.59 13.13
C LYS A 35 -11.02 0.12 13.39
N LEU A 36 -10.06 -0.68 13.86
CA LEU A 36 -10.29 -2.12 14.11
C LEU A 36 -11.40 -2.36 15.15
N ASN A 37 -11.51 -1.50 16.15
CA ASN A 37 -12.53 -1.60 17.20
C ASN A 37 -13.77 -0.75 16.95
N ALA A 38 -13.85 -0.09 15.80
CA ALA A 38 -15.01 0.72 15.41
C ALA A 38 -16.20 -0.18 15.01
N PRO A 39 -17.41 0.39 14.95
CA PRO A 39 -18.58 -0.36 14.44
C PRO A 39 -18.30 -0.99 13.07
N ALA A 40 -18.92 -2.14 12.80
CA ALA A 40 -18.62 -2.96 11.63
C ALA A 40 -18.67 -2.18 10.31
N LYS A 41 -19.62 -1.27 10.15
CA LYS A 41 -19.75 -0.46 8.94
C LYS A 41 -18.55 0.46 8.72
N GLU A 42 -18.13 1.18 9.77
CA GLU A 42 -16.95 2.08 9.72
C GLU A 42 -15.67 1.28 9.50
N ARG A 43 -15.53 0.16 10.20
CA ARG A 43 -14.38 -0.72 10.07
C ARG A 43 -14.24 -1.23 8.63
N ARG A 44 -15.32 -1.72 8.03
CA ARG A 44 -15.31 -2.22 6.65
C ARG A 44 -14.97 -1.13 5.65
N ALA A 45 -15.51 0.08 5.84
CA ALA A 45 -15.20 1.22 4.99
C ALA A 45 -13.71 1.59 5.07
N ALA A 46 -13.15 1.64 6.29
CA ALA A 46 -11.73 1.95 6.49
C ALA A 46 -10.83 0.88 5.87
N MET A 47 -11.17 -0.39 6.03
CA MET A 47 -10.43 -1.51 5.43
C MET A 47 -10.45 -1.47 3.91
N ALA A 48 -11.61 -1.19 3.32
CA ALA A 48 -11.75 -1.07 1.88
C ALA A 48 -10.90 0.07 1.31
N ARG A 49 -10.87 1.21 1.99
CA ARG A 49 -10.03 2.36 1.60
C ARG A 49 -8.55 2.03 1.66
N ALA A 50 -8.11 1.38 2.74
CA ALA A 50 -6.71 0.99 2.90
C ALA A 50 -6.29 -0.03 1.83
N LYS A 51 -7.12 -1.02 1.56
CA LYS A 51 -6.87 -2.01 0.52
C LYS A 51 -6.77 -1.35 -0.87
N TYR A 52 -7.68 -0.43 -1.17
CA TYR A 52 -7.65 0.31 -2.43
C TYR A 52 -6.38 1.12 -2.57
N GLN A 53 -5.97 1.85 -1.52
CA GLN A 53 -4.76 2.66 -1.54
C GLN A 53 -3.51 1.80 -1.70
N LEU A 54 -3.42 0.66 -1.00
CA LEU A 54 -2.30 -0.27 -1.15
C LEU A 54 -2.20 -0.78 -2.58
N GLY A 55 -3.32 -1.20 -3.16
CA GLY A 55 -3.35 -1.68 -4.54
C GLY A 55 -2.94 -0.61 -5.54
N THR A 56 -3.43 0.62 -5.35
CA THR A 56 -3.07 1.77 -6.20
C THR A 56 -1.60 2.10 -6.09
N SER A 57 -1.06 2.14 -4.86
CA SER A 57 0.35 2.44 -4.61
C SER A 57 1.26 1.37 -5.19
N MET A 58 0.91 0.10 -5.06
CA MET A 58 1.69 -1.01 -5.63
C MET A 58 1.71 -0.97 -7.15
N ARG A 59 0.57 -0.70 -7.79
CA ARG A 59 0.51 -0.57 -9.25
C ARG A 59 1.37 0.59 -9.74
N PHE A 60 1.28 1.73 -9.05
CA PHE A 60 2.08 2.91 -9.40
C PHE A 60 3.58 2.61 -9.29
N VAL A 61 4.03 2.08 -8.16
CA VAL A 61 5.45 1.77 -7.94
C VAL A 61 5.93 0.70 -8.92
N GLY A 62 5.12 -0.32 -9.19
CA GLY A 62 5.43 -1.34 -10.18
C GLY A 62 5.61 -0.78 -11.59
N GLN A 63 4.73 0.14 -12.00
CA GLN A 63 4.83 0.81 -13.29
C GLN A 63 6.09 1.67 -13.38
N GLN A 64 6.42 2.41 -12.32
CA GLN A 64 7.65 3.20 -12.27
C GLN A 64 8.88 2.32 -12.37
N ALA A 65 8.91 1.18 -11.68
CA ALA A 65 10.01 0.23 -11.75
C ALA A 65 10.24 -0.27 -13.18
N VAL A 66 9.16 -0.60 -13.91
CA VAL A 66 9.24 -1.05 -15.31
C VAL A 66 9.74 0.07 -16.21
N GLN A 67 9.21 1.29 -16.06
CA GLN A 67 9.61 2.44 -16.88
C GLN A 67 11.06 2.86 -16.66
N LEU A 68 11.55 2.72 -15.43
CA LEU A 68 12.91 3.10 -15.07
C LEU A 68 13.94 2.00 -15.35
N HIS A 69 13.49 0.80 -15.70
CA HIS A 69 14.36 -0.33 -15.99
C HIS A 69 15.26 -0.01 -17.20
N GLY A 70 16.58 -0.06 -17.00
CA GLY A 70 17.56 0.24 -18.03
C GLY A 70 17.86 1.73 -18.22
N GLY A 71 17.06 2.63 -17.62
CA GLY A 71 17.25 4.09 -17.75
C GLY A 71 17.79 4.77 -16.50
N ILE A 72 17.97 4.04 -15.41
CA ILE A 72 18.41 4.59 -14.13
C ILE A 72 19.72 3.93 -13.67
N GLY A 73 20.42 4.63 -12.79
CA GLY A 73 21.60 4.08 -12.14
C GLY A 73 21.22 2.97 -11.15
N VAL A 74 22.22 2.16 -10.79
CA VAL A 74 22.05 1.02 -9.86
C VAL A 74 21.48 1.48 -8.51
N THR A 75 21.90 2.65 -8.02
CA THR A 75 21.43 3.21 -6.75
C THR A 75 19.91 3.51 -6.79
N ASP A 76 19.44 4.13 -7.88
CA ASP A 76 18.04 4.50 -8.04
C ASP A 76 17.15 3.26 -8.21
N GLU A 77 17.63 2.27 -8.95
CA GLU A 77 16.96 0.98 -9.09
C GLU A 77 16.83 0.29 -7.72
N TYR A 78 17.86 0.35 -6.90
CA TYR A 78 17.86 -0.19 -5.54
C TYR A 78 16.81 0.50 -4.68
N ILE A 79 16.72 1.82 -4.74
CA ILE A 79 15.75 2.61 -3.97
C ILE A 79 14.30 2.22 -4.36
N VAL A 80 13.99 2.17 -5.65
CA VAL A 80 12.65 1.81 -6.14
C VAL A 80 12.31 0.38 -5.71
N SER A 81 13.26 -0.55 -5.86
CA SER A 81 13.10 -1.93 -5.43
C SER A 81 12.84 -2.04 -3.92
N HIS A 82 13.55 -1.26 -3.12
CA HIS A 82 13.37 -1.21 -1.68
C HIS A 82 11.97 -0.76 -1.29
N TYR A 83 11.45 0.30 -1.92
CA TYR A 83 10.10 0.78 -1.67
C TYR A 83 9.04 -0.24 -2.11
N PHE A 84 9.26 -0.91 -3.22
CA PHE A 84 8.36 -1.96 -3.68
C PHE A 84 8.29 -3.12 -2.69
N LYS A 85 9.43 -3.54 -2.14
CA LYS A 85 9.48 -4.58 -1.10
C LYS A 85 8.71 -4.16 0.16
N ARG A 86 8.86 -2.91 0.58
CA ARG A 86 8.12 -2.39 1.74
C ARG A 86 6.61 -2.41 1.51
N LEU A 87 6.16 -1.99 0.33
CA LEU A 87 4.74 -2.04 -0.04
C LEU A 87 4.22 -3.47 -0.06
N THR A 88 4.99 -4.40 -0.59
CA THR A 88 4.64 -5.82 -0.61
C THR A 88 4.46 -6.37 0.81
N GLN A 89 5.37 -6.04 1.72
CA GLN A 89 5.26 -6.42 3.12
C GLN A 89 4.01 -5.83 3.79
N MET A 90 3.71 -4.57 3.52
CA MET A 90 2.51 -3.91 4.02
C MET A 90 1.24 -4.60 3.51
N GLU A 91 1.21 -4.98 2.23
CA GLU A 91 0.09 -5.70 1.64
C GLU A 91 -0.12 -7.06 2.29
N LEU A 92 0.95 -7.81 2.51
CA LEU A 92 0.87 -9.12 3.17
C LEU A 92 0.36 -8.99 4.60
N THR A 93 0.90 -8.05 5.36
CA THR A 93 0.47 -7.79 6.74
C THR A 93 -0.99 -7.37 6.78
N PHE A 94 -1.41 -6.49 5.88
CA PHE A 94 -2.79 -6.03 5.80
C PHE A 94 -3.73 -7.14 5.37
N GLY A 95 -3.31 -7.98 4.42
CA GLY A 95 -4.06 -9.16 3.99
C GLY A 95 -4.29 -10.15 5.12
N ASP A 96 -3.27 -10.42 5.95
CA ASP A 96 -3.40 -11.25 7.13
C ASP A 96 -4.40 -10.67 8.13
N THR A 97 -4.32 -9.36 8.37
CA THR A 97 -5.27 -8.65 9.24
C THR A 97 -6.69 -8.79 8.74
N LEU A 98 -6.93 -8.62 7.45
CA LEU A 98 -8.24 -8.79 6.84
C LEU A 98 -8.74 -10.24 6.97
N HIS A 99 -7.86 -11.21 6.79
CA HIS A 99 -8.20 -12.61 6.93
C HIS A 99 -8.67 -12.92 8.35
N HIS A 100 -7.94 -12.49 9.36
CA HIS A 100 -8.30 -12.65 10.76
C HIS A 100 -9.63 -11.97 11.10
N LEU A 101 -9.85 -10.75 10.60
CA LEU A 101 -11.12 -10.06 10.78
C LEU A 101 -12.27 -10.79 10.14
N GLY A 102 -12.06 -11.40 8.98
CA GLY A 102 -13.04 -12.22 8.29
C GLY A 102 -13.43 -13.43 9.13
N GLU A 103 -12.46 -14.12 9.72
CA GLU A 103 -12.71 -15.26 10.61
C GLU A 103 -13.48 -14.86 11.86
N VAL A 104 -13.08 -13.77 12.51
CA VAL A 104 -13.77 -13.27 13.70
C VAL A 104 -15.20 -12.87 13.37
N SER A 105 -15.42 -12.18 12.27
CA SER A 105 -16.75 -11.79 11.79
C SER A 105 -17.64 -12.99 11.51
N SER A 106 -17.10 -14.02 10.87
CA SER A 106 -17.79 -15.28 10.60
C SER A 106 -18.22 -15.97 11.89
N ARG A 107 -17.31 -16.07 12.86
CA ARG A 107 -17.61 -16.66 14.17
C ARG A 107 -18.67 -15.89 14.92
N MET A 108 -18.64 -14.55 14.85
CA MET A 108 -19.65 -13.71 15.48
C MET A 108 -21.03 -13.91 14.86
N GLN A 109 -21.11 -14.05 13.54
CA GLN A 109 -22.35 -14.33 12.84
C GLN A 109 -22.91 -15.70 13.23
N ASP A 110 -22.07 -16.72 13.30
CA ASP A 110 -22.48 -18.07 13.72
C ASP A 110 -23.01 -18.04 15.15
N THR A 111 -22.33 -17.35 16.06
CA THR A 111 -22.77 -17.19 17.45
C THR A 111 -24.09 -16.42 17.53
N ALA A 112 -24.25 -15.35 16.78
CA ALA A 112 -25.49 -14.58 16.72
C ALA A 112 -26.64 -15.45 16.18
N GLY A 113 -26.37 -16.29 15.19
CA GLY A 113 -27.36 -17.23 14.65
C GLY A 113 -27.81 -18.25 15.68
N VAL A 114 -26.94 -18.69 16.58
CA VAL A 114 -27.29 -19.63 17.65
C VAL A 114 -28.21 -18.97 18.68
N PHE A 115 -28.04 -17.70 18.95
CA PHE A 115 -28.86 -16.97 19.94
C PHE A 115 -30.07 -16.28 19.34
N ALA A 116 -30.20 -16.26 18.04
CA ALA A 116 -31.36 -15.72 17.36
C ALA A 116 -32.50 -16.76 17.33
#